data_69e77514afd10e45df2d67052ee35061
#
_entry.id   69e77514afd10e45df2d67052ee35061
#
_cell.length_a   1.000
_cell.length_b   1.000
_cell.length_c   1.000
_cell.angle_alpha   90.00
_cell.angle_beta   90.00
_cell.angle_gamma   90.00
#
_symmetry.space_group_name_H-M   'P 1'
#
loop_
_entity.id
_entity.type
_entity.pdbx_description
1 polymer ?
#
loop_
_entity_poly.entity_id
_entity_poly.type
_entity_poly.pdbx_seq_one_letter_code
_entity_poly.pdbx_strand_id
1 'polypeptide(L)'
;MKLSVTTDIDLAGPHKSGYVTWLDVKVSDDARAYGTARVALVHVGEITDAAGEVWPALHGTRLESLHDVYFAQGWYKDDYADGAGIDLLYIEHITIDEGHQSKNLDLALVRRLCDTLGSGCQLAVVAYGDAERAAHWGRLGFAISTPGRTAGLMHLKLGDRHARVIDATGSNDYEIVTMADSFVPARSTAN
;
A
#
# COMPACT_ATOMS: atom_id res chain seq x y z
N MET A 1 -18.96 -2.83 -7.84
CA MET A 1 -18.31 -2.84 -6.52
C MET A 1 -17.85 -1.42 -6.17
N LYS A 2 -17.96 -0.99 -4.91
CA LYS A 2 -17.60 0.35 -4.42
C LYS A 2 -16.51 0.23 -3.37
N LEU A 3 -15.62 1.21 -3.33
CA LEU A 3 -14.63 1.40 -2.28
C LEU A 3 -15.07 2.59 -1.43
N SER A 4 -15.27 2.38 -0.13
CA SER A 4 -15.55 3.44 0.84
C SER A 4 -14.36 3.57 1.78
N VAL A 5 -13.92 4.80 2.01
CA VAL A 5 -12.82 5.12 2.92
C VAL A 5 -13.36 6.05 3.98
N THR A 6 -13.15 5.71 5.24
CA THR A 6 -13.54 6.52 6.40
C THR A 6 -12.35 6.77 7.30
N THR A 7 -12.35 7.92 7.97
CA THR A 7 -11.33 8.27 8.96
C THR A 7 -11.98 9.03 10.10
N ASP A 8 -11.50 8.79 11.31
CA ASP A 8 -11.83 9.58 12.46
C ASP A 8 -10.70 10.59 12.69
N ILE A 9 -11.05 11.89 12.61
CA ILE A 9 -10.11 12.98 12.84
C ILE A 9 -10.52 13.68 14.12
N ASP A 10 -9.64 13.73 15.11
CA ASP A 10 -9.83 14.51 16.32
C ASP A 10 -9.52 15.99 16.03
N LEU A 11 -10.52 16.84 16.15
CA LEU A 11 -10.41 18.28 15.89
C LEU A 11 -9.90 19.08 17.09
N ALA A 12 -9.72 18.47 18.25
CA ALA A 12 -9.60 19.18 19.53
C ALA A 12 -8.20 19.25 20.13
N GLY A 13 -7.15 18.67 19.53
CA GLY A 13 -5.88 18.52 20.23
C GLY A 13 -4.62 18.93 19.47
N PRO A 14 -3.56 19.44 20.14
CA PRO A 14 -2.21 19.55 19.57
C PRO A 14 -1.61 18.13 19.49
N HIS A 15 -1.47 17.60 18.30
CA HIS A 15 -1.50 16.16 18.12
C HIS A 15 -0.13 15.54 17.90
N LYS A 16 0.31 14.74 18.84
CA LYS A 16 1.31 13.68 18.57
C LYS A 16 0.82 12.64 17.55
N SER A 17 -0.50 12.55 17.32
CA SER A 17 -1.15 11.68 16.33
C SER A 17 -1.33 12.33 14.96
N GLY A 18 -1.08 13.61 14.78
CA GLY A 18 -1.30 14.35 13.54
C GLY A 18 -0.44 13.88 12.36
N TYR A 19 0.63 13.15 12.65
CA TYR A 19 1.54 12.65 11.62
C TYR A 19 1.13 11.29 11.01
N VAL A 20 0.05 10.69 11.52
CA VAL A 20 -0.49 9.43 11.01
C VAL A 20 -2.00 9.54 10.89
N THR A 21 -2.49 9.45 9.68
CA THR A 21 -3.93 9.36 9.41
C THR A 21 -4.32 7.90 9.21
N TRP A 22 -5.12 7.36 10.14
CA TRP A 22 -5.67 6.02 10.01
C TRP A 22 -6.96 6.05 9.21
N LEU A 23 -7.09 5.10 8.29
CA LEU A 23 -8.21 4.95 7.37
C LEU A 23 -8.77 3.53 7.47
N ASP A 24 -10.07 3.43 7.69
CA ASP A 24 -10.82 2.19 7.57
C ASP A 24 -11.46 2.12 6.18
N VAL A 25 -11.16 1.05 5.48
CA VAL A 25 -11.54 0.84 4.08
C VAL A 25 -12.53 -0.32 4.01
N LYS A 26 -13.58 -0.13 3.24
CA LYS A 26 -14.60 -1.15 2.98
C LYS A 26 -14.83 -1.32 1.49
N VAL A 27 -14.81 -2.56 1.03
CA VAL A 27 -15.23 -2.96 -0.32
C VAL A 27 -16.63 -3.54 -0.24
N SER A 28 -17.57 -2.97 -0.95
CA SER A 28 -18.98 -3.39 -0.92
C SER A 28 -19.67 -3.14 -2.25
N ASP A 29 -20.85 -3.74 -2.43
CA ASP A 29 -21.87 -3.24 -3.34
C ASP A 29 -23.09 -2.75 -2.53
N ASP A 30 -24.21 -2.59 -3.20
CA ASP A 30 -25.44 -2.11 -2.56
C ASP A 30 -26.06 -3.18 -1.61
N ALA A 31 -25.67 -4.45 -1.72
CA ALA A 31 -26.24 -5.57 -0.98
C ALA A 31 -25.37 -6.01 0.20
N ARG A 32 -24.01 -6.03 0.04
CA ARG A 32 -23.12 -6.56 1.08
C ARG A 32 -21.70 -6.01 1.01
N ALA A 33 -20.94 -6.24 2.10
CA ALA A 33 -19.50 -6.05 2.13
C ALA A 33 -18.79 -7.32 1.62
N TYR A 34 -17.67 -7.13 0.94
CA TYR A 34 -16.82 -8.19 0.39
C TYR A 34 -15.44 -8.22 1.04
N GLY A 35 -15.06 -7.15 1.68
CA GLY A 35 -13.77 -7.07 2.36
C GLY A 35 -13.57 -5.73 3.05
N THR A 36 -12.56 -5.71 3.89
CA THR A 36 -12.11 -4.52 4.63
C THR A 36 -10.59 -4.43 4.60
N ALA A 37 -10.08 -3.22 4.76
CA ALA A 37 -8.66 -2.99 5.05
C ALA A 37 -8.50 -1.88 6.06
N ARG A 38 -7.40 -1.92 6.81
CA ARG A 38 -6.94 -0.81 7.64
C ARG A 38 -5.62 -0.29 7.09
N VAL A 39 -5.57 1.02 6.92
CA VAL A 39 -4.47 1.69 6.21
C VAL A 39 -4.02 2.88 7.04
N ALA A 40 -2.73 3.19 7.02
CA ALA A 40 -2.20 4.42 7.59
C ALA A 40 -1.49 5.24 6.50
N LEU A 41 -1.76 6.53 6.46
CA LEU A 41 -0.94 7.52 5.79
C LEU A 41 0.01 8.12 6.82
N VAL A 42 1.30 7.92 6.63
CA VAL A 42 2.35 8.51 7.47
C VAL A 42 2.89 9.74 6.76
N HIS A 43 2.66 10.91 7.36
CA HIS A 43 3.03 12.23 6.81
C HIS A 43 4.50 12.53 7.09
N VAL A 44 5.38 11.92 6.30
CA VAL A 44 6.85 11.98 6.51
C VAL A 44 7.39 13.39 6.36
N GLY A 45 6.82 14.20 5.46
CA GLY A 45 7.20 15.60 5.29
C GLY A 45 6.99 16.41 6.58
N GLU A 46 5.83 16.26 7.22
CA GLU A 46 5.52 16.93 8.49
C GLU A 46 6.40 16.43 9.64
N ILE A 47 6.74 15.12 9.64
CA ILE A 47 7.67 14.53 10.61
C ILE A 47 9.06 15.15 10.50
N THR A 48 9.58 15.33 9.29
CA THR A 48 10.91 15.92 9.06
C THR A 48 10.97 17.39 9.44
N ASP A 49 9.92 18.15 9.13
CA ASP A 49 9.82 19.56 9.47
C ASP A 49 9.76 19.80 10.99
N ALA A 50 9.25 18.84 11.74
CA ALA A 50 9.23 18.85 13.20
C ALA A 50 10.56 18.44 13.87
N ALA A 51 11.69 18.51 13.16
CA ALA A 51 13.04 18.23 13.65
C ALA A 51 13.26 16.80 14.18
N GLY A 52 12.57 15.83 13.66
CA GLY A 52 12.82 14.41 13.93
C GLY A 52 12.32 13.88 15.29
N GLU A 53 11.65 14.69 16.08
CA GLU A 53 11.13 14.29 17.40
C GLU A 53 9.89 13.38 17.34
N VAL A 54 9.37 13.15 16.15
CA VAL A 54 8.07 12.47 15.97
C VAL A 54 8.19 10.95 16.02
N TRP A 55 9.31 10.39 15.57
CA TRP A 55 9.52 8.95 15.60
C TRP A 55 9.47 8.32 17.02
N PRO A 56 10.00 8.94 18.08
CA PRO A 56 9.76 8.47 19.44
C PRO A 56 8.30 8.38 19.83
N ALA A 57 7.43 9.20 19.21
CA ALA A 57 5.99 9.14 19.45
C ALA A 57 5.30 7.95 18.76
N LEU A 58 5.94 7.35 17.75
CA LEU A 58 5.49 6.10 17.10
C LEU A 58 6.07 4.85 17.78
N HIS A 59 7.01 5.05 18.72
CA HIS A 59 7.63 3.96 19.47
C HIS A 59 6.57 3.19 20.29
N GLY A 60 6.65 1.87 20.29
CA GLY A 60 5.66 1.01 20.92
C GLY A 60 4.37 0.84 20.11
N THR A 61 4.25 1.44 18.94
CA THR A 61 3.13 1.23 18.03
C THR A 61 3.49 0.19 16.94
N ARG A 62 2.49 -0.25 16.19
CA ARG A 62 2.70 -1.13 15.02
C ARG A 62 3.51 -0.47 13.90
N LEU A 63 3.73 0.84 13.98
CA LEU A 63 4.51 1.61 13.01
C LEU A 63 6.00 1.66 13.35
N GLU A 64 6.41 1.21 14.53
CA GLU A 64 7.82 1.17 14.95
C GLU A 64 8.71 0.40 13.97
N SER A 65 8.21 -0.73 13.48
CA SER A 65 8.94 -1.53 12.48
C SER A 65 9.18 -0.81 11.15
N LEU A 66 8.31 0.13 10.78
CA LEU A 66 8.50 0.95 9.57
C LEU A 66 9.72 1.85 9.71
N HIS A 67 9.91 2.46 10.89
CA HIS A 67 11.06 3.31 11.14
C HIS A 67 12.37 2.54 10.91
N ASP A 68 12.53 1.40 11.56
CA ASP A 68 13.76 0.63 11.52
C ASP A 68 14.11 0.13 10.11
N VAL A 69 13.10 -0.14 9.30
CA VAL A 69 13.28 -0.66 7.95
C VAL A 69 13.55 0.46 6.95
N TYR A 70 12.74 1.52 6.94
CA TYR A 70 12.73 2.49 5.85
C TYR A 70 13.46 3.79 6.12
N PHE A 71 13.72 4.13 7.39
CA PHE A 71 14.23 5.46 7.75
C PHE A 71 15.58 5.39 8.43
N ALA A 72 16.36 6.46 8.25
CA ALA A 72 17.59 6.76 8.98
C ALA A 72 17.74 8.29 9.07
N GLN A 73 18.13 8.79 10.23
CA GLN A 73 18.38 10.24 10.44
C GLN A 73 17.16 11.13 10.06
N GLY A 74 15.95 10.64 10.30
CA GLY A 74 14.73 11.39 10.02
C GLY A 74 14.25 11.37 8.57
N TRP A 75 14.94 10.67 7.66
CA TRP A 75 14.59 10.57 6.26
C TRP A 75 14.62 9.12 5.76
N TYR A 76 14.08 8.86 4.57
CA TYR A 76 14.20 7.56 3.91
C TYR A 76 15.66 7.18 3.71
N LYS A 77 16.00 5.91 3.90
CA LYS A 77 17.28 5.35 3.49
C LYS A 77 17.40 5.41 1.97
N ASP A 78 18.63 5.49 1.46
CA ASP A 78 18.93 5.66 0.02
C ASP A 78 18.20 4.66 -0.88
N ASP A 79 18.08 3.40 -0.44
CA ASP A 79 17.37 2.34 -1.18
C ASP A 79 15.87 2.62 -1.40
N TYR A 80 15.29 3.56 -0.64
CA TYR A 80 13.86 3.87 -0.62
C TYR A 80 13.55 5.34 -0.96
N ALA A 81 14.56 6.15 -1.27
CA ALA A 81 14.45 7.61 -1.38
C ALA A 81 14.08 8.11 -2.80
N ASP A 82 13.91 7.23 -3.78
CA ASP A 82 13.80 7.55 -5.22
C ASP A 82 12.34 7.46 -5.78
N GLY A 83 11.33 7.45 -4.93
CA GLY A 83 9.92 7.49 -5.35
C GLY A 83 9.46 8.92 -5.67
N ALA A 84 8.21 9.04 -6.14
CA ALA A 84 7.66 10.30 -6.64
C ALA A 84 7.08 11.23 -5.57
N GLY A 85 6.95 10.76 -4.33
CA GLY A 85 6.31 11.49 -3.24
C GLY A 85 7.18 11.63 -2.00
N ILE A 86 6.56 11.96 -0.88
CA ILE A 86 7.23 12.15 0.41
C ILE A 86 6.64 11.23 1.47
N ASP A 87 5.32 11.02 1.46
CA ASP A 87 4.61 10.28 2.49
C ASP A 87 4.72 8.76 2.31
N LEU A 88 4.25 7.99 3.29
CA LEU A 88 4.24 6.53 3.24
C LEU A 88 2.80 6.02 3.43
N LEU A 89 2.37 5.16 2.51
CA LEU A 89 1.12 4.42 2.60
C LEU A 89 1.39 3.05 3.23
N TYR A 90 0.91 2.82 4.45
CA TYR A 90 1.03 1.52 5.11
C TYR A 90 -0.30 0.79 5.12
N ILE A 91 -0.34 -0.39 4.53
CA ILE A 91 -1.51 -1.27 4.51
C ILE A 91 -1.32 -2.33 5.59
N GLU A 92 -1.96 -2.08 6.74
CA GLU A 92 -1.77 -2.88 7.95
C GLU A 92 -2.44 -4.24 7.85
N HIS A 93 -3.69 -4.24 7.41
CA HIS A 93 -4.52 -5.44 7.44
C HIS A 93 -5.53 -5.42 6.30
N ILE A 94 -5.74 -6.59 5.69
CA ILE A 94 -6.75 -6.81 4.66
C ILE A 94 -7.49 -8.10 4.99
N THR A 95 -8.81 -8.02 4.99
CA THR A 95 -9.69 -9.17 5.10
C THR A 95 -10.62 -9.21 3.90
N ILE A 96 -10.69 -10.34 3.21
CA ILE A 96 -11.58 -10.59 2.09
C ILE A 96 -12.48 -11.79 2.45
N ASP A 97 -13.74 -11.69 2.14
CA ASP A 97 -14.71 -12.79 2.28
C ASP A 97 -14.24 -14.04 1.56
N GLU A 98 -14.42 -15.21 2.16
CA GLU A 98 -13.97 -16.51 1.62
C GLU A 98 -14.38 -16.73 0.16
N GLY A 99 -15.59 -16.35 -0.21
CA GLY A 99 -16.10 -16.48 -1.58
C GLY A 99 -15.42 -15.60 -2.63
N HIS A 100 -14.51 -14.69 -2.21
CA HIS A 100 -13.80 -13.73 -3.08
C HIS A 100 -12.29 -13.82 -2.97
N GLN A 101 -11.75 -14.65 -2.07
CA GLN A 101 -10.30 -14.79 -1.88
C GLN A 101 -9.59 -15.31 -3.15
N SER A 102 -10.22 -16.23 -3.89
CA SER A 102 -9.66 -16.78 -5.14
C SER A 102 -9.73 -15.80 -6.33
N LYS A 103 -10.42 -14.67 -6.19
CA LYS A 103 -10.67 -13.70 -7.27
C LYS A 103 -9.69 -12.52 -7.30
N ASN A 104 -8.60 -12.59 -6.57
CA ASN A 104 -7.60 -11.52 -6.43
C ASN A 104 -8.19 -10.17 -5.99
N LEU A 105 -9.29 -10.17 -5.25
CA LEU A 105 -9.93 -8.94 -4.78
C LEU A 105 -9.03 -8.14 -3.85
N ASP A 106 -8.19 -8.81 -3.06
CA ASP A 106 -7.20 -8.17 -2.21
C ASP A 106 -6.12 -7.44 -3.04
N LEU A 107 -5.65 -8.04 -4.12
CA LEU A 107 -4.70 -7.39 -5.05
C LEU A 107 -5.35 -6.17 -5.73
N ALA A 108 -6.60 -6.31 -6.16
CA ALA A 108 -7.35 -5.20 -6.75
C ALA A 108 -7.54 -4.06 -5.75
N LEU A 109 -7.86 -4.40 -4.49
CA LEU A 109 -7.99 -3.43 -3.41
C LEU A 109 -6.67 -2.69 -3.17
N VAL A 110 -5.55 -3.42 -2.97
CA VAL A 110 -4.23 -2.81 -2.75
C VAL A 110 -3.84 -1.92 -3.91
N ARG A 111 -3.99 -2.39 -5.15
CA ARG A 111 -3.69 -1.55 -6.32
C ARG A 111 -4.52 -0.27 -6.31
N ARG A 112 -5.81 -0.37 -6.04
CA ARG A 112 -6.70 0.80 -5.98
C ARG A 112 -6.35 1.77 -4.86
N LEU A 113 -5.93 1.27 -3.71
CA LEU A 113 -5.43 2.09 -2.61
C LEU A 113 -4.15 2.85 -3.01
N CYS A 114 -3.20 2.17 -3.66
CA CYS A 114 -2.01 2.81 -4.20
C CYS A 114 -2.37 3.92 -5.23
N ASP A 115 -3.34 3.68 -6.10
CA ASP A 115 -3.75 4.65 -7.13
C ASP A 115 -4.49 5.86 -6.56
N THR A 116 -5.23 5.69 -5.46
CA THR A 116 -6.11 6.74 -4.93
C THR A 116 -5.53 7.47 -3.73
N LEU A 117 -4.90 6.74 -2.82
CA LEU A 117 -4.32 7.29 -1.58
C LEU A 117 -2.80 7.47 -1.67
N GLY A 118 -2.15 6.76 -2.59
CA GLY A 118 -0.70 6.83 -2.75
C GLY A 118 -0.21 8.08 -3.50
N SER A 119 -1.11 8.95 -3.95
CA SER A 119 -0.72 10.24 -4.54
C SER A 119 0.01 11.09 -3.49
N GLY A 120 1.27 11.41 -3.76
CA GLY A 120 2.14 12.11 -2.78
C GLY A 120 2.94 11.16 -1.86
N CYS A 121 2.70 9.86 -1.93
CA CYS A 121 3.51 8.89 -1.20
C CYS A 121 4.75 8.45 -1.98
N GLN A 122 5.83 8.25 -1.26
CA GLN A 122 7.09 7.67 -1.72
C GLN A 122 6.95 6.15 -1.91
N LEU A 123 6.38 5.50 -0.90
CA LEU A 123 6.24 4.06 -0.81
C LEU A 123 4.82 3.66 -0.44
N ALA A 124 4.37 2.52 -0.98
CA ALA A 124 3.35 1.70 -0.35
C ALA A 124 4.02 0.51 0.34
N VAL A 125 3.57 0.17 1.54
CA VAL A 125 4.12 -0.92 2.35
C VAL A 125 3.01 -1.86 2.78
N VAL A 126 3.28 -3.17 2.69
CA VAL A 126 2.40 -4.24 3.18
C VAL A 126 3.18 -5.18 4.08
N ALA A 127 2.50 -5.76 5.06
CA ALA A 127 3.06 -6.86 5.84
C ALA A 127 2.83 -8.20 5.11
N TYR A 128 3.78 -9.14 5.26
CA TYR A 128 3.60 -10.52 4.83
C TYR A 128 3.99 -11.47 5.97
N GLY A 129 3.28 -12.60 6.08
CA GLY A 129 3.54 -13.60 7.13
C GLY A 129 4.44 -14.73 6.67
N ASP A 130 4.42 -15.07 5.38
CA ASP A 130 5.09 -16.21 4.80
C ASP A 130 5.49 -15.99 3.32
N ALA A 131 6.18 -16.96 2.75
CA ALA A 131 6.67 -16.89 1.36
C ALA A 131 5.54 -16.89 0.32
N GLU A 132 4.42 -17.54 0.60
CA GLU A 132 3.27 -17.57 -0.29
C GLU A 132 2.63 -16.20 -0.37
N ARG A 133 2.44 -15.54 0.76
CA ARG A 133 1.93 -14.18 0.84
C ARG A 133 2.88 -13.17 0.21
N ALA A 134 4.19 -13.36 0.38
CA ALA A 134 5.20 -12.53 -0.30
C ALA A 134 5.11 -12.69 -1.84
N ALA A 135 5.01 -13.92 -2.35
CA ALA A 135 4.83 -14.16 -3.77
C ALA A 135 3.52 -13.55 -4.30
N HIS A 136 2.46 -13.62 -3.51
CA HIS A 136 1.17 -13.02 -3.84
C HIS A 136 1.26 -11.49 -4.03
N TRP A 137 1.84 -10.77 -3.08
CA TRP A 137 2.07 -9.32 -3.20
C TRP A 137 3.09 -8.97 -4.29
N GLY A 138 4.07 -9.84 -4.53
CA GLY A 138 5.04 -9.71 -5.62
C GLY A 138 4.39 -9.57 -7.00
N ARG A 139 3.19 -10.12 -7.21
CA ARG A 139 2.41 -9.96 -8.45
C ARG A 139 2.05 -8.50 -8.77
N LEU A 140 1.91 -7.66 -7.75
CA LEU A 140 1.71 -6.21 -7.91
C LEU A 140 3.02 -5.43 -8.06
N GLY A 141 4.17 -6.08 -7.90
CA GLY A 141 5.49 -5.47 -7.94
C GLY A 141 6.07 -5.13 -6.56
N PHE A 142 5.44 -5.56 -5.47
CA PHE A 142 6.03 -5.40 -4.14
C PHE A 142 7.31 -6.23 -4.02
N ALA A 143 8.37 -5.63 -3.50
CA ALA A 143 9.65 -6.25 -3.20
C ALA A 143 9.83 -6.42 -1.68
N ILE A 144 10.49 -7.50 -1.27
CA ILE A 144 10.80 -7.75 0.14
C ILE A 144 11.77 -6.67 0.63
N SER A 145 11.44 -6.07 1.77
CA SER A 145 12.24 -5.02 2.40
C SER A 145 13.23 -5.65 3.35
N THR A 146 14.50 -5.37 3.14
CA THR A 146 15.64 -5.81 3.96
C THR A 146 15.55 -7.26 4.46
N PRO A 147 16.15 -8.22 3.74
CA PRO A 147 16.18 -9.64 4.16
C PRO A 147 16.78 -9.77 5.55
N GLY A 148 16.10 -10.46 6.44
CA GLY A 148 16.66 -10.91 7.73
C GLY A 148 16.27 -10.11 8.96
N ARG A 149 15.43 -9.08 8.89
CA ARG A 149 14.82 -8.47 10.08
C ARG A 149 13.37 -8.89 10.26
N THR A 150 12.94 -8.94 11.52
CA THR A 150 11.74 -9.59 12.06
C THR A 150 10.38 -9.07 11.58
N ALA A 151 10.32 -7.97 10.90
CA ALA A 151 9.09 -7.46 10.33
C ALA A 151 9.02 -7.90 8.87
N GLY A 152 8.27 -8.94 8.55
CA GLY A 152 8.00 -9.34 7.18
C GLY A 152 7.28 -8.22 6.41
N LEU A 153 8.02 -7.21 5.95
CA LEU A 153 7.52 -6.06 5.20
C LEU A 153 7.95 -6.14 3.75
N MET A 154 7.04 -5.75 2.88
CA MET A 154 7.31 -5.54 1.46
C MET A 154 6.95 -4.11 1.09
N HIS A 155 7.66 -3.54 0.12
CA HIS A 155 7.44 -2.20 -0.37
C HIS A 155 7.22 -2.15 -1.87
N LEU A 156 6.51 -1.12 -2.30
CA LEU A 156 6.32 -0.73 -3.69
C LEU A 156 6.66 0.76 -3.80
N LYS A 157 7.65 1.12 -4.62
CA LYS A 157 7.98 2.52 -4.91
C LYS A 157 6.87 3.12 -5.75
N LEU A 158 6.19 4.14 -5.22
CA LEU A 158 5.10 4.81 -5.93
C LEU A 158 5.68 5.88 -6.86
N GLY A 159 5.23 5.90 -8.11
CA GLY A 159 5.84 6.72 -9.16
C GLY A 159 6.40 5.88 -10.31
N ASP A 160 6.78 4.65 -10.05
CA ASP A 160 7.15 3.69 -11.09
C ASP A 160 5.92 3.16 -11.85
N ARG A 161 6.18 2.53 -12.99
CA ARG A 161 5.12 1.82 -13.72
C ARG A 161 4.84 0.49 -13.03
N HIS A 162 3.60 0.30 -12.61
CA HIS A 162 3.19 -0.88 -11.85
C HIS A 162 2.28 -1.81 -12.66
N ALA A 163 2.12 -3.05 -12.18
CA ALA A 163 1.15 -3.99 -12.73
C ALA A 163 -0.25 -3.37 -12.74
N ARG A 164 -1.00 -3.61 -13.81
CA ARG A 164 -2.41 -3.22 -13.92
C ARG A 164 -3.29 -4.32 -13.40
N VAL A 165 -4.38 -3.94 -12.76
CA VAL A 165 -5.42 -4.87 -12.33
C VAL A 165 -6.67 -4.59 -13.14
N ILE A 166 -7.19 -5.58 -13.82
CA ILE A 166 -8.36 -5.48 -14.68
C ILE A 166 -9.43 -6.49 -14.28
N ASP A 167 -10.69 -6.08 -14.32
CA ASP A 167 -11.84 -6.99 -14.22
C ASP A 167 -12.21 -7.43 -15.65
N ALA A 168 -11.57 -8.49 -16.12
CA ALA A 168 -11.66 -8.95 -17.50
C ALA A 168 -13.07 -9.40 -17.91
N THR A 169 -13.88 -9.84 -16.95
CA THR A 169 -15.19 -10.43 -17.20
C THR A 169 -16.35 -9.59 -16.67
N GLY A 170 -16.07 -8.51 -15.92
CA GLY A 170 -17.09 -7.73 -15.23
C GLY A 170 -17.73 -8.47 -14.04
N SER A 171 -17.16 -9.62 -13.63
CA SER A 171 -17.68 -10.49 -12.55
C SER A 171 -16.91 -10.32 -11.24
N ASN A 172 -16.10 -9.27 -11.11
CA ASN A 172 -15.20 -9.04 -9.98
C ASN A 172 -14.14 -10.14 -9.81
N ASP A 173 -13.72 -10.74 -10.91
CA ASP A 173 -12.60 -11.65 -11.01
C ASP A 173 -11.44 -10.90 -11.66
N TYR A 174 -10.41 -10.61 -10.85
CA TYR A 174 -9.37 -9.66 -11.23
C TYR A 174 -8.14 -10.36 -11.76
N GLU A 175 -7.70 -9.91 -12.94
CA GLU A 175 -6.48 -10.34 -13.58
C GLU A 175 -5.36 -9.30 -13.35
N ILE A 176 -4.17 -9.79 -13.04
CA ILE A 176 -2.98 -8.96 -12.85
C ILE A 176 -2.17 -9.00 -14.14
N VAL A 177 -2.11 -7.88 -14.84
CA VAL A 177 -1.35 -7.72 -16.08
C VAL A 177 -0.03 -7.03 -15.75
N THR A 178 1.06 -7.77 -15.84
CA THR A 178 2.41 -7.22 -15.62
C THR A 178 2.82 -6.32 -16.77
N MET A 179 3.78 -5.43 -16.54
CA MET A 179 4.28 -4.53 -17.59
C MET A 179 4.96 -5.30 -18.73
N ALA A 180 5.54 -6.47 -18.46
CA ALA A 180 6.13 -7.34 -19.47
C ALA A 180 5.07 -7.84 -20.47
N ASP A 181 3.87 -8.15 -19.99
CA ASP A 181 2.76 -8.66 -20.80
C ASP A 181 2.09 -7.55 -21.65
N SER A 182 2.32 -6.29 -21.29
CA SER A 182 1.75 -5.14 -22.00
C SER A 182 2.46 -4.82 -23.31
N PHE A 183 3.61 -5.42 -23.58
CA PHE A 183 4.39 -5.24 -24.81
C PHE A 183 4.06 -6.36 -25.82
N VAL A 184 2.81 -6.45 -26.23
CA VAL A 184 2.49 -7.18 -27.47
C VAL A 184 2.81 -6.22 -28.62
N PRO A 185 3.84 -6.49 -29.45
CA PRO A 185 4.10 -5.67 -30.62
C PRO A 185 2.85 -5.71 -31.49
N ALA A 186 2.36 -4.53 -31.90
CA ALA A 186 1.28 -4.44 -32.85
C ALA A 186 1.62 -5.36 -34.04
N ARG A 187 0.79 -6.37 -34.30
CA ARG A 187 0.93 -7.22 -35.48
C ARG A 187 0.92 -6.28 -36.68
N SER A 188 2.07 -6.14 -37.34
CA SER A 188 2.18 -5.51 -38.64
C SER A 188 1.25 -6.28 -39.58
N THR A 189 0.09 -5.70 -39.87
CA THR A 189 -0.70 -6.12 -41.02
C THR A 189 0.02 -5.57 -42.25
N ALA A 190 1.01 -6.36 -42.70
CA ALA A 190 1.56 -6.16 -44.05
C ALA A 190 0.50 -6.67 -45.04
N ASN A 191 -0.06 -5.77 -45.82
CA ASN A 191 -0.71 -6.04 -47.09
C ASN A 191 0.34 -6.39 -48.14
#